data_ae2a86393e6bc68757492d6373db7c1a
#
_entry.id   ae2a86393e6bc68757492d6373db7c1a
#
_cell.length_a   1.000
_cell.length_b   1.000
_cell.length_c   1.000
_cell.angle_alpha   90.00
_cell.angle_beta   90.00
_cell.angle_gamma   90.00
#
_symmetry.space_group_name_H-M   'P 1'
#
loop_
_entity.id
_entity.type
_entity.pdbx_description
1 polymer ?
#
loop_
_entity_poly.entity_id
_entity_poly.type
_entity_poly.pdbx_seq_one_letter_code
_entity_poly.pdbx_strand_id
1 'polypeptide(L)'
;MKKIFSVFILLFCGLFTYSQVNSLQLQGIIDFDLISAGYTGKALHLKVNSNISDLSNYGIGVANNGNGGDGQEYSFPSTSAQAGDHILLARDTVAMSTYLNVCFSQFDHILLATNAISQNGNDAIELFKDSVVIETFGDINVDGTGTAWEYLDSWAYRTGSFSSSFNISAWTFGGVECTLGSITTQTSSCPYLFCGMNNIENNLIKESFNLYPNPSNDYINLVSDISIHDVKIFDSVGKEFKNFSIVNNTINIKSLPTGFYIFKFLSNNILHTQTFIKK
;
A
#
# COMPACT_ATOMS: atom_id res chain seq x y z
N MET A 1 -35.39 49.31 -45.88
CA MET A 1 -34.16 49.10 -45.06
C MET A 1 -34.42 48.01 -44.06
N LYS A 2 -33.92 46.80 -44.35
CA LYS A 2 -34.03 45.62 -43.42
C LYS A 2 -32.77 45.58 -42.53
N LYS A 3 -32.97 45.75 -41.21
CA LYS A 3 -31.86 45.59 -40.24
C LYS A 3 -31.66 44.11 -39.97
N ILE A 4 -30.45 43.60 -40.31
CA ILE A 4 -30.01 42.27 -39.98
C ILE A 4 -29.39 42.32 -38.57
N PHE A 5 -30.01 41.64 -37.61
CA PHE A 5 -29.42 41.41 -36.27
C PHE A 5 -28.56 40.17 -36.34
N SER A 6 -27.23 40.33 -36.29
CA SER A 6 -26.31 39.20 -36.09
C SER A 6 -26.25 38.85 -34.62
N VAL A 7 -26.74 37.65 -34.26
CA VAL A 7 -26.58 37.10 -32.93
C VAL A 7 -25.24 36.37 -32.90
N PHE A 8 -24.30 36.90 -32.14
CA PHE A 8 -23.03 36.23 -31.83
C PHE A 8 -23.28 35.24 -30.67
N ILE A 9 -23.30 33.94 -30.96
CA ILE A 9 -23.29 32.88 -29.94
C ILE A 9 -21.84 32.67 -29.51
N LEU A 10 -21.47 33.18 -28.33
CA LEU A 10 -20.22 32.86 -27.66
C LEU A 10 -20.33 31.43 -27.12
N LEU A 11 -19.67 30.47 -27.83
CA LEU A 11 -19.48 29.12 -27.34
C LEU A 11 -18.42 29.16 -26.22
N PHE A 12 -18.87 29.10 -24.97
CA PHE A 12 -18.00 28.97 -23.80
C PHE A 12 -17.55 27.49 -23.75
N CYS A 13 -16.42 27.18 -24.39
CA CYS A 13 -15.76 25.88 -24.24
C CYS A 13 -15.09 25.88 -22.87
N GLY A 14 -15.77 25.33 -21.86
CA GLY A 14 -15.19 25.12 -20.54
C GLY A 14 -14.05 24.12 -20.68
N LEU A 15 -12.81 24.58 -20.56
CA LEU A 15 -11.64 23.73 -20.41
C LEU A 15 -11.72 23.08 -19.03
N PHE A 16 -12.29 21.89 -18.97
CA PHE A 16 -12.10 21.02 -17.82
C PHE A 16 -10.63 20.59 -17.82
N THR A 17 -9.79 21.25 -17.04
CA THR A 17 -8.45 20.75 -16.73
C THR A 17 -8.60 19.55 -15.82
N TYR A 18 -8.68 18.36 -16.40
CA TYR A 18 -8.39 17.13 -15.65
C TYR A 18 -6.93 17.24 -15.20
N SER A 19 -6.70 17.25 -13.89
CA SER A 19 -5.37 17.00 -13.34
C SER A 19 -4.93 15.63 -13.84
N GLN A 20 -4.01 15.60 -14.78
CA GLN A 20 -3.52 14.36 -15.35
C GLN A 20 -2.63 13.72 -14.30
N VAL A 21 -3.13 12.70 -13.62
CA VAL A 21 -2.33 11.87 -12.71
C VAL A 21 -1.26 11.17 -13.54
N ASN A 22 0.02 11.29 -13.15
CA ASN A 22 1.10 10.59 -13.81
C ASN A 22 0.90 9.07 -13.74
N SER A 23 1.34 8.34 -14.77
CA SER A 23 1.27 6.86 -14.79
C SER A 23 2.06 6.22 -13.66
N LEU A 24 3.15 6.86 -13.21
CA LEU A 24 3.95 6.52 -12.03
C LEU A 24 3.98 7.72 -11.08
N GLN A 25 3.91 7.48 -9.78
CA GLN A 25 4.00 8.53 -8.76
C GLN A 25 4.83 8.07 -7.56
N LEU A 26 5.41 9.03 -6.84
CA LEU A 26 6.01 8.81 -5.52
C LEU A 26 4.88 8.54 -4.52
N GLN A 27 4.94 7.40 -3.85
CA GLN A 27 3.95 6.98 -2.86
C GLN A 27 4.51 7.01 -1.44
N GLY A 28 5.81 6.73 -1.27
CA GLY A 28 6.50 6.79 0.00
C GLY A 28 7.98 7.08 -0.15
N ILE A 29 8.52 7.85 0.79
CA ILE A 29 9.94 8.13 0.94
C ILE A 29 10.36 7.52 2.26
N ILE A 30 11.42 6.72 2.26
CA ILE A 30 11.78 5.86 3.38
C ILE A 30 13.25 6.07 3.76
N ASP A 31 13.48 6.26 5.05
CA ASP A 31 14.78 6.30 5.68
C ASP A 31 14.70 5.59 7.04
N PHE A 32 14.61 4.27 7.04
CA PHE A 32 14.52 3.49 8.29
C PHE A 32 15.88 3.35 8.95
N ASP A 33 15.92 3.45 10.30
CA ASP A 33 17.08 3.04 11.08
C ASP A 33 17.12 1.51 11.18
N LEU A 34 18.01 0.89 10.41
CA LEU A 34 18.22 -0.57 10.45
C LEU A 34 19.45 -0.88 11.29
N ILE A 35 19.26 -1.58 12.42
CA ILE A 35 20.29 -1.90 13.43
C ILE A 35 21.54 -2.57 12.84
N SER A 36 21.45 -3.19 11.67
CA SER A 36 22.49 -4.10 11.18
C SER A 36 23.44 -3.51 10.14
N ALA A 37 23.18 -2.36 9.52
CA ALA A 37 23.97 -1.99 8.35
C ALA A 37 23.90 -0.52 7.89
N GLY A 38 23.90 0.45 8.74
CA GLY A 38 24.09 1.84 8.35
C GLY A 38 23.02 2.34 7.35
N TYR A 39 23.42 2.71 6.14
CA TYR A 39 22.55 3.34 5.15
C TYR A 39 21.60 2.38 4.39
N THR A 40 21.34 1.17 4.87
CA THR A 40 20.58 0.15 4.12
C THR A 40 19.07 0.29 4.21
N GLY A 41 18.54 1.08 5.15
CA GLY A 41 17.11 1.34 5.35
C GLY A 41 16.48 2.33 4.38
N LYS A 42 17.21 2.77 3.35
CA LYS A 42 16.74 3.76 2.38
C LYS A 42 15.98 3.11 1.24
N ALA A 43 14.79 3.63 0.96
CA ALA A 43 13.99 3.15 -0.15
C ALA A 43 13.00 4.22 -0.65
N LEU A 44 12.50 4.01 -1.86
CA LEU A 44 11.38 4.75 -2.42
C LEU A 44 10.27 3.78 -2.76
N HIS A 45 9.05 4.12 -2.37
CA HIS A 45 7.85 3.40 -2.74
C HIS A 45 7.15 4.19 -3.84
N LEU A 46 6.92 3.55 -4.99
CA LEU A 46 6.20 4.15 -6.10
C LEU A 46 4.90 3.40 -6.34
N LYS A 47 3.88 4.10 -6.85
CA LYS A 47 2.59 3.53 -7.23
C LYS A 47 2.35 3.74 -8.72
N VAL A 48 1.91 2.69 -9.39
CA VAL A 48 1.52 2.71 -10.80
C VAL A 48 0.03 3.05 -10.91
N ASN A 49 -0.31 4.19 -11.53
CA ASN A 49 -1.68 4.66 -11.67
C ASN A 49 -2.34 4.21 -12.99
N SER A 50 -1.54 3.95 -14.01
CA SER A 50 -1.99 3.38 -15.30
C SER A 50 -0.89 2.50 -15.87
N ASN A 51 -1.27 1.53 -16.72
CA ASN A 51 -0.32 0.58 -17.29
C ASN A 51 0.87 1.27 -17.94
N ILE A 52 2.07 0.81 -17.62
CA ILE A 52 3.35 1.26 -18.17
C ILE A 52 3.96 0.10 -18.93
N SER A 53 4.20 0.29 -20.23
CA SER A 53 4.79 -0.74 -21.08
C SER A 53 6.29 -0.88 -20.85
N ASP A 54 6.96 0.20 -20.47
CA ASP A 54 8.41 0.25 -20.26
C ASP A 54 8.76 1.25 -19.15
N LEU A 55 9.21 0.73 -18.00
CA LEU A 55 9.66 1.56 -16.87
C LEU A 55 10.99 2.27 -17.14
N SER A 56 11.79 1.86 -18.15
CA SER A 56 13.07 2.51 -18.43
C SER A 56 12.96 3.97 -18.88
N ASN A 57 11.75 4.42 -19.21
CA ASN A 57 11.47 5.83 -19.47
C ASN A 57 11.42 6.69 -18.19
N TYR A 58 11.47 6.05 -17.02
CA TYR A 58 11.41 6.72 -15.72
C TYR A 58 12.74 6.64 -14.99
N GLY A 59 12.94 7.56 -14.04
CA GLY A 59 14.12 7.60 -13.21
C GLY A 59 13.89 8.40 -11.93
N ILE A 60 14.89 8.34 -11.04
CA ILE A 60 14.91 9.03 -9.75
C ILE A 60 16.16 9.89 -9.67
N GLY A 61 16.04 11.06 -9.04
CA GLY A 61 17.16 11.89 -8.54
C GLY A 61 16.92 12.27 -7.08
N VAL A 62 18.00 12.46 -6.34
CA VAL A 62 17.99 12.87 -4.93
C VAL A 62 18.67 14.23 -4.81
N ALA A 63 17.92 15.27 -4.44
CA ALA A 63 18.47 16.61 -4.20
C ALA A 63 19.00 16.71 -2.76
N ASN A 64 20.28 16.45 -2.60
CA ASN A 64 20.93 16.33 -1.28
C ASN A 64 21.06 17.68 -0.57
N ASN A 65 20.59 17.77 0.68
CA ASN A 65 20.80 18.89 1.62
C ASN A 65 20.45 20.28 1.04
N GLY A 66 19.43 20.36 0.19
CA GLY A 66 18.97 21.64 -0.38
C GLY A 66 19.93 22.31 -1.36
N ASN A 67 20.83 21.55 -1.98
CA ASN A 67 21.80 22.09 -2.94
C ASN A 67 21.27 22.16 -4.39
N GLY A 68 19.98 21.95 -4.59
CA GLY A 68 19.34 21.85 -5.91
C GLY A 68 19.35 20.43 -6.44
N GLY A 69 18.59 20.19 -7.53
CA GLY A 69 18.63 18.92 -8.25
C GLY A 69 19.84 18.84 -9.17
N ASP A 70 20.52 17.70 -9.20
CA ASP A 70 21.66 17.44 -10.06
C ASP A 70 21.33 16.46 -11.21
N GLY A 71 20.04 16.10 -11.33
CA GLY A 71 19.49 15.30 -12.41
C GLY A 71 19.14 13.87 -12.00
N GLN A 72 18.92 13.04 -13.01
CA GLN A 72 18.52 11.64 -12.80
C GLN A 72 19.74 10.78 -12.46
N GLU A 73 19.70 10.13 -11.29
CA GLU A 73 20.77 9.27 -10.75
C GLU A 73 20.47 7.77 -10.90
N TYR A 74 19.18 7.43 -10.98
CA TYR A 74 18.71 6.06 -11.18
C TYR A 74 17.79 5.99 -12.40
N SER A 75 17.99 4.98 -13.27
CA SER A 75 17.07 4.62 -14.35
C SER A 75 16.42 3.29 -14.04
N PHE A 76 15.09 3.20 -14.15
CA PHE A 76 14.40 1.94 -13.97
C PHE A 76 14.78 0.93 -15.08
N PRO A 77 14.70 -0.39 -14.80
CA PRO A 77 14.93 -1.41 -15.81
C PRO A 77 13.81 -1.40 -16.87
N SER A 78 14.13 -1.87 -18.09
CA SER A 78 13.14 -2.08 -19.14
C SER A 78 12.25 -3.27 -18.78
N THR A 79 11.14 -2.97 -18.11
CA THR A 79 10.08 -3.91 -17.72
C THR A 79 8.74 -3.19 -17.70
N SER A 80 7.64 -3.93 -17.85
CA SER A 80 6.29 -3.37 -17.74
C SER A 80 5.79 -3.36 -16.29
N ALA A 81 4.82 -2.48 -16.00
CA ALA A 81 4.08 -2.47 -14.75
C ALA A 81 2.60 -2.20 -15.00
N GLN A 82 1.73 -2.78 -14.18
CA GLN A 82 0.28 -2.67 -14.32
C GLN A 82 -0.28 -1.58 -13.41
N ALA A 83 -1.43 -1.02 -13.79
CA ALA A 83 -2.16 -0.11 -12.92
C ALA A 83 -2.51 -0.79 -11.59
N GLY A 84 -2.15 -0.15 -10.50
CA GLY A 84 -2.31 -0.68 -9.14
C GLY A 84 -1.04 -1.27 -8.56
N ASP A 85 -0.03 -1.60 -9.37
CA ASP A 85 1.24 -2.15 -8.87
C ASP A 85 1.95 -1.17 -7.93
N HIS A 86 2.62 -1.74 -6.94
CA HIS A 86 3.50 -1.06 -6.00
C HIS A 86 4.94 -1.48 -6.22
N ILE A 87 5.83 -0.50 -6.39
CA ILE A 87 7.26 -0.72 -6.65
C ILE A 87 8.05 -0.26 -5.43
N LEU A 88 8.89 -1.14 -4.88
CA LEU A 88 9.91 -0.79 -3.90
C LEU A 88 11.26 -0.66 -4.59
N LEU A 89 11.79 0.55 -4.65
CA LEU A 89 13.16 0.82 -5.06
C LEU A 89 14.02 0.97 -3.80
N ALA A 90 14.80 -0.05 -3.48
CA ALA A 90 15.55 -0.12 -2.23
C ALA A 90 17.06 -0.03 -2.43
N ARG A 91 17.75 0.63 -1.51
CA ARG A 91 19.22 0.65 -1.47
C ARG A 91 19.81 -0.73 -1.16
N ASP A 92 19.13 -1.50 -0.31
CA ASP A 92 19.42 -2.89 0.04
C ASP A 92 18.13 -3.68 0.17
N THR A 93 17.86 -4.56 -0.79
CA THR A 93 16.61 -5.34 -0.81
C THR A 93 16.58 -6.42 0.27
N VAL A 94 17.73 -6.95 0.72
CA VAL A 94 17.81 -7.95 1.77
C VAL A 94 17.50 -7.34 3.14
N ALA A 95 18.13 -6.20 3.44
CA ALA A 95 17.86 -5.45 4.67
C ALA A 95 16.39 -5.02 4.74
N MET A 96 15.85 -4.46 3.63
CA MET A 96 14.45 -4.05 3.53
C MET A 96 13.49 -5.24 3.66
N SER A 97 13.80 -6.41 3.09
CA SER A 97 12.96 -7.61 3.25
C SER A 97 12.87 -8.06 4.70
N THR A 98 13.97 -7.98 5.44
CA THR A 98 14.02 -8.32 6.86
C THR A 98 13.17 -7.35 7.68
N TYR A 99 13.32 -6.05 7.45
CA TYR A 99 12.63 -5.03 8.22
C TYR A 99 11.14 -4.91 7.91
N LEU A 100 10.75 -4.93 6.63
CA LEU A 100 9.36 -4.91 6.20
C LEU A 100 8.63 -6.23 6.50
N ASN A 101 9.38 -7.35 6.60
CA ASN A 101 8.87 -8.66 6.95
C ASN A 101 7.68 -9.06 6.03
N VAL A 102 6.53 -9.41 6.59
CA VAL A 102 5.33 -9.83 5.82
C VAL A 102 4.86 -8.77 4.82
N CYS A 103 5.11 -7.49 5.08
CA CYS A 103 4.78 -6.40 4.20
C CYS A 103 5.61 -6.39 2.91
N PHE A 104 6.81 -6.94 2.92
CA PHE A 104 7.70 -6.96 1.76
C PHE A 104 7.07 -7.65 0.55
N SER A 105 6.28 -8.70 0.78
CA SER A 105 5.57 -9.44 -0.28
C SER A 105 4.39 -8.69 -0.89
N GLN A 106 4.04 -7.51 -0.38
CA GLN A 106 2.96 -6.67 -0.91
C GLN A 106 3.42 -5.75 -2.04
N PHE A 107 4.73 -5.69 -2.29
CA PHE A 107 5.28 -4.98 -3.42
C PHE A 107 5.33 -5.89 -4.65
N ASP A 108 4.76 -5.46 -5.76
CA ASP A 108 4.70 -6.21 -7.01
C ASP A 108 6.06 -6.24 -7.72
N HIS A 109 6.84 -5.16 -7.55
CA HIS A 109 8.19 -5.03 -8.08
C HIS A 109 9.15 -4.62 -6.99
N ILE A 110 10.29 -5.34 -6.88
CA ILE A 110 11.35 -5.04 -5.92
C ILE A 110 12.63 -4.80 -6.72
N LEU A 111 13.15 -3.59 -6.63
CA LEU A 111 14.29 -3.12 -7.42
C LEU A 111 15.43 -2.69 -6.51
N LEU A 112 16.66 -3.02 -6.92
CA LEU A 112 17.87 -2.62 -6.21
C LEU A 112 18.43 -1.33 -6.81
N ALA A 113 18.53 -0.28 -6.00
CA ALA A 113 19.11 1.01 -6.41
C ALA A 113 20.57 1.17 -6.01
N THR A 114 21.06 0.38 -5.04
CA THR A 114 22.39 0.56 -4.46
C THR A 114 22.61 2.01 -3.98
N ASN A 115 23.70 2.65 -4.40
CA ASN A 115 24.05 4.02 -4.00
C ASN A 115 23.34 5.11 -4.82
N ALA A 116 22.53 4.76 -5.82
CA ALA A 116 21.81 5.73 -6.64
C ALA A 116 20.65 6.42 -5.89
N ILE A 117 20.24 5.92 -4.73
CA ILE A 117 19.37 6.62 -3.78
C ILE A 117 20.13 6.82 -2.48
N SER A 118 20.33 8.08 -2.10
CA SER A 118 21.22 8.47 -0.99
C SER A 118 20.51 9.30 0.08
N GLN A 119 19.20 9.56 -0.06
CA GLN A 119 18.42 10.35 0.89
C GLN A 119 18.67 9.91 2.33
N ASN A 120 18.70 10.85 3.27
CA ASN A 120 19.00 10.61 4.69
C ASN A 120 18.03 11.36 5.63
N GLY A 121 16.76 11.47 5.22
CA GLY A 121 15.72 12.04 6.06
C GLY A 121 15.45 13.53 5.85
N ASN A 122 16.31 14.25 5.16
CA ASN A 122 16.21 15.70 4.91
C ASN A 122 16.35 16.09 3.43
N ASP A 123 16.39 15.10 2.54
CA ASP A 123 16.62 15.30 1.11
C ASP A 123 15.32 15.28 0.32
N ALA A 124 15.22 16.13 -0.71
CA ALA A 124 14.14 16.11 -1.65
C ALA A 124 14.35 15.01 -2.72
N ILE A 125 13.25 14.50 -3.27
CA ILE A 125 13.25 13.43 -4.29
C ILE A 125 12.55 13.93 -5.55
N GLU A 126 13.18 13.70 -6.69
CA GLU A 126 12.61 13.99 -8.01
C GLU A 126 12.32 12.69 -8.77
N LEU A 127 11.10 12.56 -9.30
CA LEU A 127 10.71 11.51 -10.23
C LEU A 127 10.78 12.05 -11.65
N PHE A 128 11.52 11.37 -12.51
CA PHE A 128 11.73 11.73 -13.90
C PHE A 128 10.92 10.82 -14.84
N LYS A 129 10.51 11.40 -15.96
CA LYS A 129 10.06 10.68 -17.16
C LYS A 129 10.69 11.30 -18.38
N ASP A 130 11.30 10.48 -19.22
CA ASP A 130 12.01 10.92 -20.44
C ASP A 130 13.03 12.08 -20.14
N SER A 131 13.74 11.96 -18.99
CA SER A 131 14.70 12.93 -18.46
C SER A 131 14.08 14.28 -18.03
N VAL A 132 12.77 14.37 -17.90
CA VAL A 132 12.05 15.54 -17.39
C VAL A 132 11.47 15.24 -16.03
N VAL A 133 11.64 16.14 -15.05
CA VAL A 133 11.01 16.03 -13.73
C VAL A 133 9.50 16.13 -13.88
N ILE A 134 8.80 15.10 -13.41
CA ILE A 134 7.33 15.01 -13.45
C ILE A 134 6.69 15.13 -12.07
N GLU A 135 7.47 14.92 -11.01
CA GLU A 135 7.03 15.03 -9.63
C GLU A 135 8.22 15.30 -8.71
N THR A 136 8.00 16.13 -7.68
CA THR A 136 8.99 16.41 -6.63
C THR A 136 8.36 16.20 -5.25
N PHE A 137 9.07 15.52 -4.36
CA PHE A 137 8.85 15.49 -2.92
C PHE A 137 9.88 16.38 -2.23
N GLY A 138 9.45 17.21 -1.27
CA GLY A 138 10.32 18.19 -0.61
C GLY A 138 10.60 19.44 -1.45
N ASP A 139 11.54 20.24 -1.00
CA ASP A 139 12.06 21.42 -1.74
C ASP A 139 13.54 21.19 -2.04
N ILE A 140 13.89 21.10 -3.32
CA ILE A 140 15.26 20.81 -3.78
C ILE A 140 16.30 21.87 -3.33
N ASN A 141 15.85 23.06 -2.95
CA ASN A 141 16.70 24.17 -2.52
C ASN A 141 16.73 24.36 -0.99
N VAL A 142 16.11 23.44 -0.23
CA VAL A 142 16.00 23.53 1.23
C VAL A 142 16.46 22.22 1.85
N ASP A 143 17.45 22.32 2.76
CA ASP A 143 17.77 21.21 3.67
C ASP A 143 16.55 20.96 4.58
N GLY A 144 16.01 19.76 4.54
CA GLY A 144 14.80 19.38 5.26
C GLY A 144 14.97 19.27 6.77
N THR A 145 16.18 19.33 7.29
CA THR A 145 16.47 19.24 8.73
C THR A 145 15.69 20.28 9.53
N GLY A 146 14.89 19.83 10.49
CA GLY A 146 14.05 20.70 11.34
C GLY A 146 12.82 21.26 10.62
N THR A 147 12.57 20.90 9.37
CA THR A 147 11.34 21.28 8.65
C THR A 147 10.19 20.34 8.96
N ALA A 148 8.98 20.74 8.57
CA ALA A 148 7.79 19.89 8.75
C ALA A 148 7.75 18.66 7.82
N TRP A 149 8.68 18.54 6.86
CA TRP A 149 8.78 17.40 5.95
C TRP A 149 10.03 16.55 6.18
N GLU A 150 10.75 16.75 7.30
CA GLU A 150 11.85 15.87 7.72
C GLU A 150 11.34 14.46 8.01
N TYR A 151 12.07 13.44 7.52
CA TYR A 151 11.73 12.01 7.68
C TYR A 151 12.95 11.18 8.13
N LEU A 152 13.89 11.80 8.86
CA LEU A 152 15.09 11.14 9.41
C LEU A 152 14.69 9.93 10.26
N ASP A 153 15.32 8.78 10.02
CA ASP A 153 15.05 7.50 10.66
C ASP A 153 13.54 7.20 10.75
N SER A 154 12.85 7.44 9.62
CA SER A 154 11.40 7.46 9.54
C SER A 154 10.91 7.25 8.09
N TRP A 155 9.73 7.78 7.79
CA TRP A 155 9.13 7.71 6.47
C TRP A 155 8.15 8.88 6.25
N ALA A 156 7.95 9.20 4.97
CA ALA A 156 6.82 9.98 4.48
C ALA A 156 5.96 9.10 3.55
N TYR A 157 4.64 9.18 3.67
CA TYR A 157 3.69 8.41 2.87
C TYR A 157 2.59 9.30 2.33
N ARG A 158 2.27 9.19 1.03
CA ARG A 158 1.21 9.98 0.40
C ARG A 158 -0.16 9.45 0.78
N THR A 159 -0.95 10.30 1.42
CA THR A 159 -2.35 10.03 1.81
C THR A 159 -3.36 10.93 1.09
N GLY A 160 -2.87 12.02 0.48
CA GLY A 160 -3.69 12.97 -0.26
C GLY A 160 -3.58 12.83 -1.78
N SER A 161 -4.26 13.74 -2.48
CA SER A 161 -4.27 13.78 -3.94
C SER A 161 -2.89 14.02 -4.54
N PHE A 162 -2.67 13.48 -5.72
CA PHE A 162 -1.47 13.71 -6.52
C PHE A 162 -1.28 15.20 -6.83
N SER A 163 -0.02 15.65 -6.76
CA SER A 163 0.45 16.93 -7.26
C SER A 163 1.86 16.74 -7.80
N SER A 164 2.18 17.34 -8.94
CA SER A 164 3.54 17.34 -9.52
C SER A 164 4.54 18.13 -8.68
N SER A 165 4.06 19.14 -7.96
CA SER A 165 4.86 19.89 -6.99
C SER A 165 4.57 19.43 -5.58
N PHE A 166 5.57 19.54 -4.70
CA PHE A 166 5.41 19.15 -3.30
C PHE A 166 4.28 19.94 -2.62
N ASN A 167 3.38 19.20 -2.02
CA ASN A 167 2.33 19.72 -1.16
C ASN A 167 2.30 18.89 0.12
N ILE A 168 2.79 19.45 1.22
CA ILE A 168 2.94 18.76 2.49
C ILE A 168 1.63 18.17 3.02
N SER A 169 0.48 18.83 2.75
CA SER A 169 -0.83 18.34 3.20
C SER A 169 -1.27 17.03 2.52
N ALA A 170 -0.60 16.62 1.44
CA ALA A 170 -0.84 15.35 0.77
C ALA A 170 -0.02 14.19 1.37
N TRP A 171 0.81 14.47 2.37
CA TRP A 171 1.72 13.49 2.96
C TRP A 171 1.49 13.33 4.46
N THR A 172 1.69 12.12 4.94
CA THR A 172 1.73 11.77 6.36
C THR A 172 3.13 11.29 6.69
N PHE A 173 3.65 11.71 7.84
CA PHE A 173 5.02 11.41 8.28
C PHE A 173 4.97 10.53 9.53
N GLY A 174 5.91 9.61 9.66
CA GLY A 174 6.07 8.78 10.85
C GLY A 174 6.55 9.58 12.07
N GLY A 175 7.24 10.70 11.82
CA GLY A 175 7.92 11.50 12.83
C GLY A 175 9.42 11.14 12.89
N VAL A 176 10.25 12.14 13.12
CA VAL A 176 11.72 12.00 13.17
C VAL A 176 12.11 10.93 14.18
N GLU A 177 13.08 10.08 13.83
CA GLU A 177 13.65 9.00 14.66
C GLU A 177 12.64 7.95 15.15
N CYS A 178 11.46 7.85 14.56
CA CYS A 178 10.40 6.96 15.04
C CYS A 178 10.66 5.47 14.78
N THR A 179 11.62 5.13 13.90
CA THR A 179 12.02 3.74 13.64
C THR A 179 13.24 3.27 14.43
N LEU A 180 13.86 4.19 15.22
CA LEU A 180 15.05 3.89 16.00
C LEU A 180 14.87 2.64 16.88
N GLY A 181 15.86 1.73 16.79
CA GLY A 181 15.92 0.52 17.61
C GLY A 181 14.86 -0.52 17.31
N SER A 182 14.00 -0.32 16.29
CA SER A 182 13.00 -1.32 15.90
C SER A 182 13.62 -2.40 15.01
N ILE A 183 13.14 -3.65 15.17
CA ILE A 183 13.63 -4.81 14.41
C ILE A 183 12.81 -5.00 13.13
N THR A 184 11.54 -4.62 13.15
CA THR A 184 10.62 -4.68 12.02
C THR A 184 9.73 -3.45 12.02
N THR A 185 9.14 -3.12 10.88
CA THR A 185 8.19 -2.02 10.78
C THR A 185 7.00 -2.18 11.72
N GLN A 186 6.54 -3.42 11.96
CA GLN A 186 5.41 -3.71 12.86
C GLN A 186 5.75 -3.48 14.35
N THR A 187 7.03 -3.52 14.72
CA THR A 187 7.48 -3.30 16.11
C THR A 187 7.94 -1.87 16.36
N SER A 188 8.03 -1.04 15.32
CA SER A 188 8.39 0.37 15.44
C SER A 188 7.27 1.19 16.10
N SER A 189 7.60 2.34 16.64
CA SER A 189 6.61 3.29 17.18
C SER A 189 5.75 3.93 16.08
N CYS A 190 6.20 3.84 14.82
CA CYS A 190 5.50 4.33 13.64
C CYS A 190 5.55 3.30 12.51
N PRO A 191 4.74 2.25 12.53
CA PRO A 191 4.67 1.28 11.43
C PRO A 191 4.46 1.97 10.09
N TYR A 192 5.17 1.52 9.04
CA TYR A 192 5.01 2.08 7.71
C TYR A 192 3.56 1.91 7.23
N LEU A 193 2.89 3.00 6.84
CA LEU A 193 1.45 3.01 6.61
C LEU A 193 0.98 1.97 5.59
N PHE A 194 1.73 1.76 4.50
CA PHE A 194 1.42 0.74 3.50
C PHE A 194 1.27 -0.65 4.11
N CYS A 195 2.12 -0.97 5.08
CA CYS A 195 2.10 -2.24 5.79
C CYS A 195 0.91 -2.42 6.73
N GLY A 196 0.36 -1.32 7.24
CA GLY A 196 -0.81 -1.33 8.12
C GLY A 196 -2.13 -1.38 7.35
N MET A 197 -2.21 -0.69 6.23
CA MET A 197 -3.45 -0.61 5.42
C MET A 197 -3.81 -1.96 4.79
N ASN A 198 -2.82 -2.75 4.40
CA ASN A 198 -3.03 -4.04 3.75
C ASN A 198 -3.39 -5.18 4.71
N ASN A 199 -3.19 -5.01 6.03
CA ASN A 199 -3.73 -5.98 7.00
C ASN A 199 -5.26 -5.97 7.06
N ILE A 200 -5.93 -4.97 6.50
CA ILE A 200 -7.39 -4.89 6.39
C ILE A 200 -7.86 -5.32 4.98
N GLU A 201 -7.07 -5.09 3.92
CA GLU A 201 -7.46 -5.38 2.53
C GLU A 201 -6.83 -6.65 1.92
N ASN A 202 -5.62 -7.07 2.31
CA ASN A 202 -5.00 -8.30 1.79
C ASN A 202 -5.48 -9.60 2.48
N ASN A 203 -6.34 -9.52 3.49
CA ASN A 203 -7.22 -10.63 3.84
C ASN A 203 -8.42 -10.76 2.87
N LEU A 204 -8.47 -9.93 1.85
CA LEU A 204 -9.29 -10.10 0.66
C LEU A 204 -8.45 -10.64 -0.53
N ILE A 205 -7.64 -11.67 -0.34
CA ILE A 205 -7.83 -12.79 -1.25
C ILE A 205 -9.29 -13.10 -1.01
N LYS A 206 -10.11 -12.82 -2.00
CA LYS A 206 -11.53 -13.13 -2.03
C LYS A 206 -11.67 -14.65 -2.12
N GLU A 207 -11.14 -15.34 -1.12
CA GLU A 207 -11.50 -16.70 -0.79
C GLU A 207 -12.95 -16.56 -0.36
N SER A 208 -13.85 -16.81 -1.29
CA SER A 208 -15.27 -16.69 -1.05
C SER A 208 -15.71 -17.87 -0.20
N PHE A 209 -15.52 -17.75 1.11
CA PHE A 209 -16.09 -18.68 2.06
C PHE A 209 -17.57 -18.31 2.25
N ASN A 210 -18.44 -19.16 1.80
CA ASN A 210 -19.89 -18.99 1.98
C ASN A 210 -20.46 -20.16 2.76
N LEU A 211 -21.20 -19.84 3.83
CA LEU A 211 -22.00 -20.80 4.58
C LEU A 211 -23.44 -20.77 4.06
N TYR A 212 -23.91 -21.88 3.53
CA TYR A 212 -25.31 -21.98 3.06
C TYR A 212 -25.93 -23.36 3.37
N PRO A 213 -27.26 -23.43 3.57
CA PRO A 213 -28.14 -22.30 3.74
C PRO A 213 -27.87 -21.56 5.04
N ASN A 214 -28.07 -20.23 5.04
CA ASN A 214 -28.00 -19.40 6.23
C ASN A 214 -29.20 -18.43 6.21
N PRO A 215 -30.18 -18.58 7.08
CA PRO A 215 -30.30 -19.50 8.23
C PRO A 215 -30.48 -20.98 7.86
N SER A 216 -30.07 -21.89 8.78
CA SER A 216 -30.13 -23.32 8.59
C SER A 216 -30.75 -24.07 9.79
N ASN A 217 -31.32 -25.28 9.52
CA ASN A 217 -31.83 -26.18 10.56
C ASN A 217 -30.80 -27.23 10.99
N ASP A 218 -30.35 -28.09 10.09
CA ASP A 218 -29.55 -29.26 10.45
C ASP A 218 -28.14 -29.26 9.91
N TYR A 219 -27.93 -28.68 8.72
CA TYR A 219 -26.67 -28.74 7.99
C TYR A 219 -26.33 -27.42 7.34
N ILE A 220 -25.04 -27.06 7.37
CA ILE A 220 -24.49 -25.93 6.64
C ILE A 220 -23.39 -26.44 5.73
N ASN A 221 -23.38 -26.04 4.48
CA ASN A 221 -22.29 -26.29 3.55
C ASN A 221 -21.34 -25.11 3.54
N LEU A 222 -20.06 -25.40 3.61
CA LEU A 222 -19.00 -24.42 3.39
C LEU A 222 -18.53 -24.54 1.95
N VAL A 223 -18.72 -23.50 1.16
CA VAL A 223 -18.12 -23.36 -0.16
C VAL A 223 -16.76 -22.71 0.03
N SER A 224 -15.70 -23.43 -0.34
CA SER A 224 -14.32 -22.97 -0.29
C SER A 224 -13.52 -23.70 -1.35
N ASP A 225 -12.68 -22.97 -2.09
CA ASP A 225 -11.77 -23.52 -3.08
C ASP A 225 -10.48 -24.06 -2.46
N ILE A 226 -10.30 -23.90 -1.14
CA ILE A 226 -9.08 -24.29 -0.41
C ILE A 226 -9.41 -25.13 0.83
N SER A 227 -8.39 -25.87 1.30
CA SER A 227 -8.49 -26.72 2.49
C SER A 227 -8.64 -25.87 3.75
N ILE A 228 -9.64 -26.22 4.57
CA ILE A 228 -9.85 -25.63 5.89
C ILE A 228 -9.45 -26.62 6.99
N HIS A 229 -8.96 -26.08 8.10
CA HIS A 229 -8.64 -26.87 9.30
C HIS A 229 -8.87 -26.04 10.57
N ASP A 230 -8.76 -26.68 11.73
CA ASP A 230 -8.90 -26.06 13.05
C ASP A 230 -10.25 -25.33 13.24
N VAL A 231 -11.33 -26.00 12.83
CA VAL A 231 -12.68 -25.43 12.85
C VAL A 231 -13.24 -25.35 14.26
N LYS A 232 -13.79 -24.19 14.63
CA LYS A 232 -14.45 -23.92 15.93
C LYS A 232 -15.78 -23.20 15.72
N ILE A 233 -16.77 -23.52 16.57
CA ILE A 233 -18.07 -22.86 16.58
C ILE A 233 -18.30 -22.26 17.97
N PHE A 234 -18.70 -20.98 18.02
CA PHE A 234 -19.03 -20.26 19.26
C PHE A 234 -20.43 -19.68 19.16
N ASP A 235 -21.13 -19.57 20.29
CA ASP A 235 -22.35 -18.77 20.37
C ASP A 235 -22.04 -17.26 20.53
N SER A 236 -23.13 -16.45 20.63
CA SER A 236 -23.03 -15.00 20.77
C SER A 236 -22.37 -14.51 22.05
N VAL A 237 -22.24 -15.38 23.06
CA VAL A 237 -21.55 -15.05 24.34
C VAL A 237 -20.14 -15.66 24.43
N GLY A 238 -19.65 -16.27 23.34
CA GLY A 238 -18.29 -16.80 23.23
C GLY A 238 -18.12 -18.22 23.77
N LYS A 239 -19.19 -18.95 24.05
CA LYS A 239 -19.12 -20.36 24.47
C LYS A 239 -18.83 -21.24 23.27
N GLU A 240 -17.76 -22.04 23.35
CA GLU A 240 -17.38 -23.00 22.31
C GLU A 240 -18.25 -24.25 22.31
N PHE A 241 -18.70 -24.68 21.14
CA PHE A 241 -19.42 -25.95 20.90
C PHE A 241 -18.49 -26.94 20.22
N LYS A 242 -18.36 -28.13 20.79
CA LYS A 242 -17.50 -29.22 20.28
C LYS A 242 -18.29 -30.36 19.63
N ASN A 243 -19.60 -30.38 19.77
CA ASN A 243 -20.47 -31.46 19.28
C ASN A 243 -21.00 -31.16 17.88
N PHE A 244 -20.12 -31.07 16.91
CA PHE A 244 -20.45 -31.00 15.50
C PHE A 244 -19.50 -31.90 14.69
N SER A 245 -19.87 -32.25 13.48
CA SER A 245 -19.01 -33.02 12.56
C SER A 245 -18.96 -32.34 11.20
N ILE A 246 -17.84 -32.47 10.53
CA ILE A 246 -17.62 -31.96 9.17
C ILE A 246 -17.27 -33.13 8.27
N VAL A 247 -18.05 -33.30 7.20
CA VAL A 247 -17.78 -34.32 6.18
C VAL A 247 -18.00 -33.66 4.81
N ASN A 248 -17.00 -33.70 3.94
CA ASN A 248 -17.07 -33.13 2.59
C ASN A 248 -17.60 -31.69 2.58
N ASN A 249 -17.03 -30.81 3.42
CA ASN A 249 -17.44 -29.42 3.58
C ASN A 249 -18.89 -29.20 4.08
N THR A 250 -19.58 -30.25 4.49
CA THR A 250 -20.89 -30.17 5.14
C THR A 250 -20.73 -30.28 6.66
N ILE A 251 -21.24 -29.30 7.38
CA ILE A 251 -21.19 -29.18 8.81
C ILE A 251 -22.53 -29.61 9.39
N ASN A 252 -22.54 -30.62 10.23
CA ASN A 252 -23.75 -31.04 10.93
C ASN A 252 -23.91 -30.18 12.19
N ILE A 253 -24.96 -29.36 12.22
CA ILE A 253 -25.30 -28.44 13.31
C ILE A 253 -26.60 -28.84 14.05
N LYS A 254 -27.10 -30.05 13.83
CA LYS A 254 -28.36 -30.53 14.38
C LYS A 254 -28.40 -30.48 15.90
N SER A 255 -27.25 -30.69 16.56
CA SER A 255 -27.12 -30.67 18.01
C SER A 255 -27.03 -29.26 18.63
N LEU A 256 -26.88 -28.21 17.80
CA LEU A 256 -26.80 -26.85 18.27
C LEU A 256 -28.18 -26.28 18.60
N PRO A 257 -28.37 -25.59 19.73
CA PRO A 257 -29.59 -24.82 19.99
C PRO A 257 -29.89 -23.78 18.92
N THR A 258 -31.15 -23.36 18.79
CA THR A 258 -31.51 -22.21 17.96
C THR A 258 -30.78 -20.95 18.43
N GLY A 259 -30.16 -20.23 17.51
CA GLY A 259 -29.40 -19.03 17.88
C GLY A 259 -28.43 -18.54 16.78
N PHE A 260 -27.70 -17.49 17.13
CA PHE A 260 -26.63 -16.91 16.32
C PHE A 260 -25.29 -17.54 16.71
N TYR A 261 -24.49 -17.91 15.70
CA TYR A 261 -23.21 -18.58 15.87
C TYR A 261 -22.11 -17.92 15.06
N ILE A 262 -20.89 -18.00 15.62
CA ILE A 262 -19.63 -17.59 15.00
C ILE A 262 -18.86 -18.86 14.64
N PHE A 263 -18.53 -19.00 13.37
CA PHE A 263 -17.75 -20.11 12.79
C PHE A 263 -16.33 -19.60 12.51
N LYS A 264 -15.33 -20.18 13.17
CA LYS A 264 -13.91 -19.85 12.99
C LYS A 264 -13.15 -21.05 12.44
N PHE A 265 -12.23 -20.83 11.55
CA PHE A 265 -11.39 -21.86 10.94
C PHE A 265 -10.08 -21.27 10.42
N LEU A 266 -9.07 -22.11 10.23
CA LEU A 266 -7.81 -21.76 9.59
C LEU A 266 -7.83 -22.22 8.13
N SER A 267 -7.31 -21.37 7.25
CA SER A 267 -6.96 -21.70 5.88
C SER A 267 -5.63 -21.00 5.55
N ASN A 268 -4.65 -21.72 4.98
CA ASN A 268 -3.31 -21.19 4.74
C ASN A 268 -2.67 -20.52 5.98
N ASN A 269 -2.91 -21.04 7.19
CA ASN A 269 -2.52 -20.46 8.49
C ASN A 269 -3.14 -19.09 8.81
N ILE A 270 -4.16 -18.67 8.06
CA ILE A 270 -4.92 -17.44 8.32
C ILE A 270 -6.24 -17.80 9.01
N LEU A 271 -6.56 -17.07 10.09
CA LEU A 271 -7.83 -17.25 10.82
C LEU A 271 -8.97 -16.53 10.10
N HIS A 272 -9.98 -17.29 9.68
CA HIS A 272 -11.20 -16.79 9.09
C HIS A 272 -12.37 -16.86 10.08
N THR A 273 -13.32 -15.94 9.91
CA THR A 273 -14.53 -15.88 10.73
C THR A 273 -15.74 -15.67 9.83
N GLN A 274 -16.76 -16.53 9.99
CA GLN A 274 -18.06 -16.43 9.35
C GLN A 274 -19.15 -16.53 10.40
N THR A 275 -20.37 -16.13 10.05
CA THR A 275 -21.49 -16.20 10.97
C THR A 275 -22.68 -16.94 10.35
N PHE A 276 -23.47 -17.63 11.17
CA PHE A 276 -24.69 -18.26 10.74
C PHE A 276 -25.78 -18.25 11.80
N ILE A 277 -27.01 -18.44 11.35
CA ILE A 277 -28.20 -18.54 12.21
C ILE A 277 -28.73 -19.97 12.15
N LYS A 278 -28.81 -20.63 13.30
CA LYS A 278 -29.49 -21.90 13.53
C LYS A 278 -30.96 -21.62 13.86
N LYS A 279 -31.86 -22.24 13.08
CA LYS A 279 -33.31 -22.25 13.33
C LYS A 279 -33.73 -23.40 14.23
#